data_1d9aa4bf750aed7846ea6530040a0550
#
_entry.id   1d9aa4bf750aed7846ea6530040a0550
#
_cell.length_a   1.000
_cell.length_b   1.000
_cell.length_c   1.000
_cell.angle_alpha   90.00
_cell.angle_beta   90.00
_cell.angle_gamma   90.00
#
_symmetry.space_group_name_H-M   'P 1'
#
loop_
_entity.id
_entity.type
_entity.pdbx_description
1 polymer ?
#
loop_
_entity_poly.entity_id
_entity_poly.type
_entity_poly.pdbx_seq_one_letter_code
_entity_poly.pdbx_strand_id
1 'polypeptide(L)'
;MKIIIVSGFLGSGKTTFIEKLSKKLDDSVILENDYAKANVDKDLLKNTGKEILSLEEGCICCSKQKDFATTVMSIENTINPEYLIIEPTGLGYLSKIIENISPIEYEKIKILKPIAIVDYYSIDKIMGEYKELFLDQIQNSSY
;
A
#
# COMPACT_ATOMS: atom_id res chain seq x y z
N MET A 1 9.79 -1.65 13.02
CA MET A 1 9.02 -1.06 11.90
C MET A 1 7.57 -1.52 11.96
N LYS A 2 6.62 -0.59 11.75
CA LYS A 2 5.17 -0.89 11.66
C LYS A 2 4.72 -0.69 10.22
N ILE A 3 4.08 -1.70 9.63
CA ILE A 3 3.59 -1.65 8.25
C ILE A 3 2.14 -1.20 8.24
N ILE A 4 1.83 -0.17 7.47
CA ILE A 4 0.48 0.35 7.21
C ILE A 4 0.17 0.12 5.74
N ILE A 5 -0.83 -0.70 5.42
CA ILE A 5 -1.29 -0.91 4.04
C ILE A 5 -2.50 -0.02 3.81
N VAL A 6 -2.43 0.82 2.77
CA VAL A 6 -3.54 1.69 2.35
C VAL A 6 -4.05 1.21 1.00
N SER A 7 -5.09 0.39 1.02
CA SER A 7 -5.76 -0.18 -0.15
C SER A 7 -6.95 0.69 -0.60
N GLY A 8 -7.52 0.35 -1.73
CA GLY A 8 -8.69 1.01 -2.31
C GLY A 8 -8.59 1.06 -3.82
N PHE A 9 -9.71 1.30 -4.46
CA PHE A 9 -9.82 1.29 -5.92
C PHE A 9 -9.07 2.46 -6.57
N LEU A 10 -8.85 2.36 -7.89
CA LEU A 10 -8.23 3.44 -8.66
C LEU A 10 -9.06 4.73 -8.52
N GLY A 11 -8.42 5.85 -8.20
CA GLY A 11 -9.08 7.15 -8.03
C GLY A 11 -9.82 7.34 -6.71
N SER A 12 -9.79 6.38 -5.77
CA SER A 12 -10.47 6.50 -4.47
C SER A 12 -9.86 7.52 -3.50
N GLY A 13 -8.70 8.10 -3.83
CA GLY A 13 -8.02 9.08 -2.98
C GLY A 13 -6.94 8.49 -2.06
N LYS A 14 -6.42 7.28 -2.32
CA LYS A 14 -5.34 6.64 -1.55
C LYS A 14 -4.14 7.56 -1.37
N THR A 15 -3.58 8.05 -2.48
CA THR A 15 -2.38 8.91 -2.47
C THR A 15 -2.60 10.19 -1.65
N THR A 16 -3.76 10.82 -1.76
CA THR A 16 -4.13 11.99 -0.95
C THR A 16 -4.22 11.64 0.54
N PHE A 17 -4.75 10.47 0.87
CA PHE A 17 -4.81 9.98 2.25
C PHE A 17 -3.40 9.72 2.79
N ILE A 18 -2.55 9.03 2.00
CA ILE A 18 -1.16 8.71 2.35
C ILE A 18 -0.35 9.99 2.57
N GLU A 19 -0.51 10.99 1.71
CA GLU A 19 0.13 12.30 1.88
C GLU A 19 -0.20 12.93 3.25
N LYS A 20 -1.48 12.93 3.62
CA LYS A 20 -1.92 13.47 4.91
C LYS A 20 -1.46 12.63 6.10
N LEU A 21 -1.47 11.31 5.95
CA LEU A 21 -1.03 10.38 6.99
C LEU A 21 0.48 10.52 7.25
N SER A 22 1.29 10.52 6.18
CA SER A 22 2.75 10.60 6.28
C SER A 22 3.24 11.89 6.93
N LYS A 23 2.52 13.00 6.75
CA LYS A 23 2.82 14.27 7.44
C LYS A 23 2.62 14.21 8.96
N LYS A 24 1.84 13.23 9.45
CA LYS A 24 1.60 13.01 10.88
C LYS A 24 2.54 11.97 11.51
N LEU A 25 3.28 11.25 10.68
CA LEU A 25 4.22 10.22 11.10
C LEU A 25 5.65 10.70 10.83
N ASP A 26 6.38 11.08 11.88
CA ASP A 26 7.69 11.74 11.74
C ASP A 26 8.72 10.85 11.04
N ASP A 27 8.80 9.57 11.40
CA ASP A 27 9.73 8.59 10.82
C ASP A 27 8.96 7.57 9.97
N SER A 28 8.70 7.94 8.72
CA SER A 28 7.96 7.10 7.80
C SER A 28 8.56 7.07 6.39
N VAL A 29 8.52 5.91 5.77
CA VAL A 29 8.86 5.65 4.37
C VAL A 29 7.60 5.22 3.63
N ILE A 30 7.46 5.65 2.38
CA ILE A 30 6.33 5.29 1.52
C ILE A 30 6.85 4.32 0.45
N LEU A 31 6.19 3.17 0.32
CA LEU A 31 6.46 2.18 -0.71
C LEU A 31 5.26 2.11 -1.68
N GLU A 32 5.47 2.62 -2.89
CA GLU A 32 4.48 2.60 -3.96
C GLU A 32 4.66 1.38 -4.85
N ASN A 33 3.56 0.74 -5.19
CA ASN A 33 3.51 -0.37 -6.16
C ASN A 33 2.58 -0.04 -7.35
N ASP A 34 2.54 1.20 -7.79
CA ASP A 34 1.75 1.58 -8.96
C ASP A 34 2.64 2.02 -10.11
N TYR A 35 2.91 1.09 -11.04
CA TYR A 35 3.73 1.34 -12.23
C TYR A 35 3.07 2.30 -13.23
N ALA A 36 1.74 2.39 -13.23
CA ALA A 36 0.99 3.16 -14.23
C ALA A 36 0.88 4.66 -13.91
N LYS A 37 1.07 5.06 -12.66
CA LYS A 37 0.90 6.43 -12.18
C LYS A 37 2.18 7.16 -11.76
N ALA A 38 3.32 6.57 -12.02
CA ALA A 38 4.64 6.95 -11.47
C ALA A 38 5.02 8.44 -11.57
N ASN A 39 4.31 9.26 -12.36
CA ASN A 39 4.69 10.65 -12.57
C ASN A 39 3.77 11.67 -11.86
N VAL A 40 2.49 11.39 -11.69
CA VAL A 40 1.54 12.36 -11.09
C VAL A 40 1.47 12.22 -9.57
N ASP A 41 1.43 10.99 -9.08
CA ASP A 41 1.34 10.72 -7.64
C ASP A 41 2.66 11.00 -6.92
N LYS A 42 3.80 10.80 -7.59
CA LYS A 42 5.14 11.17 -7.08
C LYS A 42 5.27 12.65 -6.75
N ASP A 43 4.65 13.53 -7.54
CA ASP A 43 4.75 14.97 -7.28
C ASP A 43 3.93 15.39 -6.05
N LEU A 44 2.80 14.74 -5.79
CA LEU A 44 2.02 14.94 -4.56
C LEU A 44 2.79 14.46 -3.32
N LEU A 45 3.41 13.29 -3.42
CA LEU A 45 4.16 12.71 -2.29
C LEU A 45 5.53 13.38 -2.05
N LYS A 46 6.19 13.91 -3.09
CA LYS A 46 7.43 14.71 -2.93
C LYS A 46 7.26 15.89 -1.97
N ASN A 47 6.07 16.47 -1.90
CA ASN A 47 5.76 17.57 -0.98
C ASN A 47 5.69 17.13 0.50
N THR A 48 5.78 15.84 0.79
CA THR A 48 5.80 15.33 2.17
C THR A 48 7.17 15.42 2.82
N GLY A 49 8.24 15.53 2.04
CA GLY A 49 9.63 15.45 2.51
C GLY A 49 10.03 14.05 2.98
N LYS A 50 9.22 13.03 2.68
CA LYS A 50 9.47 11.63 3.04
C LYS A 50 10.21 10.90 1.93
N GLU A 51 10.93 9.85 2.27
CA GLU A 51 11.53 8.95 1.30
C GLU A 51 10.44 8.11 0.64
N ILE A 52 10.42 8.11 -0.71
CA ILE A 52 9.48 7.39 -1.53
C ILE A 52 10.25 6.34 -2.32
N LEU A 53 9.91 5.10 -2.09
CA LEU A 53 10.46 3.96 -2.80
C LEU A 53 9.42 3.43 -3.79
N SER A 54 9.83 3.14 -5.01
CA SER A 54 8.96 2.54 -6.02
C SER A 54 9.48 1.16 -6.36
N LEU A 55 8.58 0.19 -6.47
CA LEU A 55 8.92 -1.14 -7.00
C LEU A 55 8.93 -1.06 -8.53
N GLU A 56 10.10 -1.22 -9.15
CA GLU A 56 10.29 -1.01 -10.60
C GLU A 56 9.71 -2.11 -11.48
N GLU A 57 9.39 -3.29 -10.97
CA GLU A 57 8.88 -4.40 -11.79
C GLU A 57 7.78 -5.24 -11.10
N GLY A 58 6.58 -5.16 -11.67
CA GLY A 58 5.53 -6.16 -11.52
C GLY A 58 4.64 -6.01 -10.28
N CYS A 59 3.35 -6.33 -10.46
CA CYS A 59 2.38 -6.34 -9.37
C CYS A 59 2.84 -7.20 -8.20
N ILE A 60 2.76 -6.67 -6.98
CA ILE A 60 2.86 -7.43 -5.72
C ILE A 60 1.95 -8.68 -5.72
N CYS A 61 0.88 -8.64 -6.52
CA CYS A 61 -0.14 -9.69 -6.57
C CYS A 61 0.15 -10.84 -7.55
N CYS A 62 1.17 -10.77 -8.45
CA CYS A 62 1.15 -11.71 -9.58
C CYS A 62 2.27 -12.73 -9.70
N SER A 63 3.50 -12.53 -9.33
CA SER A 63 4.51 -13.57 -9.61
C SER A 63 5.88 -13.46 -8.93
N LYS A 64 6.15 -12.38 -8.24
CA LYS A 64 7.42 -12.18 -7.53
C LYS A 64 7.19 -11.94 -6.03
N GLN A 65 6.41 -12.82 -5.39
CA GLN A 65 6.11 -12.77 -3.95
C GLN A 65 7.38 -12.64 -3.10
N LYS A 66 8.47 -13.31 -3.51
CA LYS A 66 9.75 -13.24 -2.80
C LYS A 66 10.38 -11.85 -2.89
N ASP A 67 10.20 -11.15 -3.99
CA ASP A 67 10.82 -9.83 -4.21
C ASP A 67 10.19 -8.77 -3.30
N PHE A 68 8.87 -8.82 -3.08
CA PHE A 68 8.19 -7.86 -2.22
C PHE A 68 8.56 -8.02 -0.74
N ALA A 69 8.46 -9.23 -0.21
CA ALA A 69 8.87 -9.52 1.16
C ALA A 69 10.35 -9.17 1.38
N THR A 70 11.21 -9.51 0.41
CA THR A 70 12.64 -9.17 0.45
C THR A 70 12.85 -7.65 0.44
N THR A 71 12.09 -6.90 -0.35
CA THR A 71 12.16 -5.43 -0.35
C THR A 71 11.77 -4.84 1.01
N VAL A 72 10.69 -5.32 1.62
CA VAL A 72 10.25 -4.88 2.95
C VAL A 72 11.32 -5.18 4.00
N MET A 73 11.92 -6.37 3.97
CA MET A 73 13.03 -6.73 4.87
C MET A 73 14.28 -5.87 4.62
N SER A 74 14.58 -5.55 3.37
CA SER A 74 15.69 -4.66 3.02
C SER A 74 15.47 -3.26 3.60
N ILE A 75 14.26 -2.71 3.49
CA ILE A 75 13.91 -1.41 4.07
C ILE A 75 14.09 -1.43 5.60
N GLU A 76 13.64 -2.48 6.26
CA GLU A 76 13.86 -2.63 7.71
C GLU A 76 15.35 -2.65 8.08
N ASN A 77 16.17 -3.40 7.33
CA ASN A 77 17.59 -3.55 7.64
C ASN A 77 18.45 -2.33 7.27
N THR A 78 18.05 -1.56 6.24
CA THR A 78 18.88 -0.45 5.72
C THR A 78 18.43 0.92 6.20
N ILE A 79 17.12 1.16 6.25
CA ILE A 79 16.52 2.45 6.63
C ILE A 79 15.98 2.39 8.05
N ASN A 80 15.36 1.26 8.43
CA ASN A 80 14.76 0.99 9.73
C ASN A 80 13.78 2.08 10.20
N PRO A 81 12.79 2.47 9.36
CA PRO A 81 11.83 3.50 9.73
C PRO A 81 10.87 3.00 10.82
N GLU A 82 10.28 3.93 11.58
CA GLU A 82 9.21 3.54 12.52
C GLU A 82 7.98 3.02 11.77
N TYR A 83 7.63 3.66 10.63
CA TYR A 83 6.46 3.29 9.81
C TYR A 83 6.85 3.08 8.35
N LEU A 84 6.36 1.98 7.76
CA LEU A 84 6.37 1.72 6.33
C LEU A 84 4.92 1.80 5.82
N ILE A 85 4.62 2.81 5.00
CA ILE A 85 3.31 2.97 4.37
C ILE A 85 3.38 2.33 2.99
N ILE A 86 2.51 1.34 2.73
CA ILE A 86 2.46 0.63 1.46
C ILE A 86 1.20 1.06 0.71
N GLU A 87 1.39 1.59 -0.51
CA GLU A 87 0.31 1.83 -1.47
C GLU A 87 0.33 0.74 -2.55
N PRO A 88 -0.53 -0.29 -2.46
CA PRO A 88 -0.65 -1.26 -3.52
C PRO A 88 -1.43 -0.69 -4.71
N THR A 89 -1.31 -1.34 -5.88
CA THR A 89 -2.13 -0.99 -7.04
C THR A 89 -3.62 -1.06 -6.72
N GLY A 90 -4.41 -0.13 -7.26
CA GLY A 90 -5.85 -0.09 -7.05
C GLY A 90 -6.63 -1.31 -7.56
N LEU A 91 -6.01 -2.13 -8.41
CA LEU A 91 -6.54 -3.41 -8.90
C LEU A 91 -5.91 -4.63 -8.20
N GLY A 92 -5.26 -4.45 -7.05
CA GLY A 92 -4.66 -5.52 -6.27
C GLY A 92 -5.62 -6.12 -5.25
N TYR A 93 -5.58 -7.46 -5.11
CA TYR A 93 -6.24 -8.17 -4.02
C TYR A 93 -5.50 -7.92 -2.71
N LEU A 94 -6.20 -7.35 -1.72
CA LEU A 94 -5.60 -7.06 -0.41
C LEU A 94 -5.22 -8.34 0.34
N SER A 95 -6.05 -9.39 0.22
CA SER A 95 -5.76 -10.72 0.77
C SER A 95 -4.40 -11.25 0.31
N LYS A 96 -4.07 -11.10 -0.98
CA LYS A 96 -2.80 -11.55 -1.55
C LYS A 96 -1.60 -10.76 -1.03
N ILE A 97 -1.77 -9.46 -0.84
CA ILE A 97 -0.73 -8.61 -0.26
C ILE A 97 -0.43 -9.03 1.17
N ILE A 98 -1.49 -9.24 1.97
CA ILE A 98 -1.36 -9.72 3.35
C ILE A 98 -0.67 -11.08 3.39
N GLU A 99 -1.10 -12.02 2.54
CA GLU A 99 -0.49 -13.36 2.43
C GLU A 99 1.01 -13.28 2.14
N ASN A 100 1.42 -12.35 1.27
CA ASN A 100 2.81 -12.18 0.86
C ASN A 100 3.70 -11.61 1.96
N ILE A 101 3.18 -10.73 2.82
CA ILE A 101 3.98 -10.09 3.86
C ILE A 101 3.81 -10.73 5.23
N SER A 102 2.74 -11.49 5.48
CA SER A 102 2.55 -12.17 6.77
C SER A 102 3.74 -13.03 7.21
N PRO A 103 4.45 -13.75 6.31
CA PRO A 103 5.61 -14.55 6.72
C PRO A 103 6.80 -13.75 7.26
N ILE A 104 6.87 -12.45 6.99
CA ILE A 104 7.96 -11.60 7.51
C ILE A 104 7.57 -10.84 8.77
N GLU A 105 6.37 -11.07 9.31
CA GLU A 105 5.97 -10.49 10.60
C GLU A 105 6.73 -11.19 11.74
N TYR A 106 7.48 -10.42 12.51
CA TYR A 106 8.24 -10.88 13.64
C TYR A 106 8.45 -9.72 14.64
N GLU A 107 9.29 -9.92 15.64
CA GLU A 107 9.47 -8.98 16.76
C GLU A 107 9.75 -7.53 16.32
N LYS A 108 10.51 -7.34 15.22
CA LYS A 108 10.86 -6.01 14.68
C LYS A 108 9.90 -5.49 13.60
N ILE A 109 9.12 -6.36 12.95
CA ILE A 109 8.17 -6.00 11.90
C ILE A 109 6.76 -6.37 12.35
N LYS A 110 5.89 -5.35 12.48
CA LYS A 110 4.47 -5.54 12.82
C LYS A 110 3.59 -5.03 11.69
N ILE A 111 2.69 -5.89 11.21
CA ILE A 111 1.70 -5.53 10.21
C ILE A 111 0.47 -5.00 10.93
N LEU A 112 0.17 -3.71 10.73
CA LEU A 112 -1.04 -3.11 11.28
C LEU A 112 -2.24 -3.49 10.42
N LYS A 113 -3.44 -3.33 10.98
CA LYS A 113 -4.69 -3.59 10.27
C LYS A 113 -4.79 -2.69 9.04
N PRO A 114 -5.03 -3.25 7.84
CA PRO A 114 -5.12 -2.48 6.61
C PRO A 114 -6.27 -1.48 6.60
N ILE A 115 -6.08 -0.42 5.83
CA ILE A 115 -7.07 0.65 5.61
C ILE A 115 -7.54 0.54 4.16
N ALA A 116 -8.86 0.54 3.92
CA ALA A 116 -9.42 0.64 2.57
C ALA A 116 -10.06 2.01 2.36
N ILE A 117 -9.60 2.73 1.34
CA ILE A 117 -10.18 4.02 0.94
C ILE A 117 -11.23 3.77 -0.14
N VAL A 118 -12.46 4.17 0.14
CA VAL A 118 -13.60 3.97 -0.75
C VAL A 118 -14.16 5.30 -1.20
N ASP A 119 -14.27 5.49 -2.52
CA ASP A 119 -15.05 6.58 -3.09
C ASP A 119 -16.52 6.18 -3.14
N TYR A 120 -17.33 6.83 -2.33
CA TYR A 120 -18.76 6.55 -2.21
C TYR A 120 -19.52 6.62 -3.55
N TYR A 121 -19.17 7.58 -4.40
CA TYR A 121 -19.86 7.77 -5.68
C TYR A 121 -19.52 6.72 -6.74
N SER A 122 -18.43 5.97 -6.54
CA SER A 122 -17.98 4.94 -7.47
C SER A 122 -18.42 3.53 -7.08
N ILE A 123 -19.05 3.33 -5.93
CA ILE A 123 -19.39 2.00 -5.38
C ILE A 123 -20.23 1.18 -6.35
N ASP A 124 -21.32 1.73 -6.87
CA ASP A 124 -22.25 1.00 -7.74
C ASP A 124 -21.53 0.50 -9.01
N LYS A 125 -20.70 1.35 -9.62
CA LYS A 125 -19.90 0.99 -10.79
C LYS A 125 -18.89 -0.10 -10.45
N ILE A 126 -18.15 0.04 -9.37
CA ILE A 126 -17.14 -0.93 -8.94
C ILE A 126 -17.81 -2.27 -8.62
N MET A 127 -18.94 -2.25 -7.91
CA MET A 127 -19.71 -3.45 -7.61
C MET A 127 -20.27 -4.14 -8.87
N GLY A 128 -20.55 -3.40 -9.94
CA GLY A 128 -20.98 -3.96 -11.21
C GLY A 128 -19.87 -4.65 -11.99
N GLU A 129 -18.67 -4.05 -12.01
CA GLU A 129 -17.55 -4.50 -12.87
C GLU A 129 -16.49 -5.33 -12.12
N TYR A 130 -16.26 -5.05 -10.81
CA TYR A 130 -15.12 -5.58 -10.05
C TYR A 130 -15.54 -6.05 -8.66
N LYS A 131 -16.72 -6.64 -8.54
CA LYS A 131 -17.32 -7.02 -7.25
C LYS A 131 -16.39 -7.83 -6.35
N GLU A 132 -15.76 -8.87 -6.88
CA GLU A 132 -14.90 -9.77 -6.10
C GLU A 132 -13.70 -9.02 -5.52
N LEU A 133 -13.03 -8.21 -6.34
CA LEU A 133 -11.90 -7.41 -5.93
C LEU A 133 -12.28 -6.37 -4.87
N PHE A 134 -13.41 -5.69 -5.06
CA PHE A 134 -13.91 -4.71 -4.08
C PHE A 134 -14.23 -5.36 -2.74
N LEU A 135 -14.92 -6.52 -2.77
CA LEU A 135 -15.23 -7.25 -1.55
C LEU A 135 -13.96 -7.75 -0.85
N ASP A 136 -12.96 -8.23 -1.60
CA ASP A 136 -11.68 -8.62 -1.02
C ASP A 136 -11.00 -7.46 -0.28
N GLN A 137 -10.97 -6.27 -0.89
CA GLN A 137 -10.38 -5.08 -0.26
C GLN A 137 -11.12 -4.67 1.03
N ILE A 138 -12.46 -4.72 1.02
CA ILE A 138 -13.27 -4.35 2.19
C ILE A 138 -13.17 -5.41 3.31
N GLN A 139 -13.27 -6.69 2.97
CA GLN A 139 -13.28 -7.78 3.95
C GLN A 139 -11.94 -7.96 4.65
N ASN A 140 -10.84 -7.62 3.98
CA ASN A 140 -9.48 -7.73 4.53
C ASN A 140 -8.96 -6.41 5.12
N SER A 141 -9.76 -5.36 5.16
CA SER A 141 -9.47 -4.11 5.85
C SER A 141 -10.21 -4.02 7.19
N SER A 142 -9.78 -3.10 8.04
CA SER A 142 -10.44 -2.85 9.33
C SER A 142 -10.92 -1.40 9.48
N TYR A 143 -10.57 -0.56 8.53
CA TYR A 143 -10.96 0.85 8.46
C TYR A 143 -11.22 1.21 7.01
#